data_d0c3050b75bf6bec7d1225757c12abe5
#
_entry.id   d0c3050b75bf6bec7d1225757c12abe5
#
_cell.length_a   1.000
_cell.length_b   1.000
_cell.length_c   1.000
_cell.angle_alpha   90.00
_cell.angle_beta   90.00
_cell.angle_gamma   90.00
#
_symmetry.space_group_name_H-M   'P 1'
#
loop_
_entity.id
_entity.type
_entity.pdbx_description
1 polymer ?
#
loop_
_entity_poly.entity_id
_entity_poly.type
_entity_poly.pdbx_seq_one_letter_code
_entity_poly.pdbx_strand_id
1 'polypeptide(L)' 'LLKLIDYLKLHVEEIPQDQKYCVTLTRQQLADLTGLRVETVIRSIKSLEKKGALVIDNRKIFR' A
#
# COMPACT_ATOMS: atom_id res chain seq x y z
N LEU A 1 7.47 3.72 2.42
CA LEU A 1 6.44 2.92 1.76
C LEU A 1 5.08 3.62 1.77
N LEU A 2 4.67 4.18 2.91
CA LEU A 2 3.39 4.87 3.00
C LEU A 2 3.32 6.08 2.06
N LYS A 3 4.43 6.80 1.91
CA LYS A 3 4.52 7.92 0.98
C LYS A 3 4.29 7.49 -0.46
N LEU A 4 4.82 6.34 -0.85
CA LEU A 4 4.59 5.80 -2.18
C LEU A 4 3.12 5.44 -2.37
N ILE A 5 2.50 4.81 -1.40
CA ILE A 5 1.09 4.43 -1.46
C ILE A 5 0.20 5.67 -1.55
N ASP A 6 0.49 6.70 -0.76
CA ASP A 6 -0.25 7.96 -0.83
C ASP A 6 -0.08 8.64 -2.19
N TYR A 7 1.13 8.61 -2.74
CA TYR A 7 1.40 9.12 -4.08
C TYR A 7 0.56 8.39 -5.13
N LEU A 8 0.52 7.07 -5.08
CA LEU A 8 -0.28 6.26 -6.00
C LEU A 8 -1.76 6.57 -5.86
N LYS A 9 -2.24 6.76 -4.65
CA LYS A 9 -3.63 7.14 -4.38
C LYS A 9 -4.00 8.47 -5.03
N LEU A 10 -3.11 9.44 -4.98
CA LEU A 10 -3.35 10.76 -5.58
C LEU A 10 -3.43 10.72 -7.10
N HIS A 11 -2.80 9.74 -7.74
CA HIS A 11 -2.76 9.61 -9.19
C HIS A 11 -3.86 8.70 -9.77
N VAL A 12 -4.72 8.16 -8.92
CA VAL A 12 -5.89 7.38 -9.37
C VAL A 12 -7.04 8.36 -9.62
N GLU A 13 -7.58 8.33 -10.84
CA GLU A 13 -8.52 9.35 -11.31
C GLU A 13 -9.90 9.31 -10.66
N GLU A 14 -10.36 8.13 -10.22
CA GLU A 14 -11.69 8.01 -9.64
C GLU A 14 -11.71 7.05 -8.45
N ILE A 15 -11.52 7.60 -7.26
CA ILE A 15 -11.85 6.86 -6.05
C ILE A 15 -13.12 7.50 -5.48
N PRO A 16 -14.25 6.76 -5.38
CA PRO A 16 -15.43 7.26 -4.66
C PRO A 16 -15.03 7.64 -3.24
N GLN A 17 -15.59 8.74 -2.72
CA GLN A 17 -15.19 9.28 -1.41
C GLN A 17 -15.32 8.29 -0.27
N ASP A 18 -16.19 7.31 -0.39
CA ASP A 18 -16.46 6.28 0.63
C ASP A 18 -15.67 4.99 0.41
N GLN A 19 -14.82 4.91 -0.62
CA GLN A 19 -14.03 3.73 -0.87
C GLN A 19 -12.55 4.00 -0.64
N LYS A 20 -11.87 2.99 -0.10
CA LYS A 20 -10.43 3.06 0.10
C LYS A 20 -9.70 2.67 -1.18
N TYR A 21 -8.56 3.29 -1.40
CA TYR A 21 -7.69 2.94 -2.52
C TYR A 21 -7.15 1.52 -2.32
N CYS A 22 -7.34 0.66 -3.32
CA CYS A 22 -6.77 -0.68 -3.33
C CYS A 22 -5.42 -0.65 -4.05
N VAL A 23 -4.36 -1.07 -3.36
CA VAL A 23 -3.03 -1.16 -3.96
C VAL A 23 -3.01 -2.35 -4.91
N THR A 24 -2.80 -2.09 -6.20
CA THR A 24 -2.77 -3.13 -7.23
C THR A 24 -1.39 -3.73 -7.43
N LEU A 25 -0.35 -3.12 -6.87
CA LEU A 25 1.02 -3.58 -6.99
C LEU A 25 1.28 -4.76 -6.06
N THR A 26 2.09 -5.70 -6.54
CA THR A 26 2.57 -6.79 -5.69
C THR A 26 3.62 -6.28 -4.71
N ARG A 27 3.92 -7.06 -3.68
CA ARG A 27 4.98 -6.73 -2.75
C ARG A 27 6.33 -6.62 -3.44
N GLN A 28 6.59 -7.48 -4.45
CA GLN A 28 7.80 -7.40 -5.25
C GLN A 28 7.86 -6.09 -6.03
N GLN A 29 6.76 -5.67 -6.62
CA GLN A 29 6.70 -4.39 -7.35
C GLN A 29 6.93 -3.21 -6.41
N LEU A 30 6.36 -3.24 -5.21
CA LEU A 30 6.61 -2.21 -4.20
C LEU A 30 8.07 -2.18 -3.78
N ALA A 31 8.69 -3.34 -3.64
CA ALA A 31 10.12 -3.43 -3.33
C ALA A 31 10.97 -2.81 -4.44
N ASP A 32 10.65 -3.13 -5.70
CA ASP A 32 11.37 -2.60 -6.85
C ASP A 32 11.27 -1.07 -6.93
N LEU A 33 10.10 -0.52 -6.66
CA LEU A 33 9.87 0.92 -6.73
C LEU A 33 10.50 1.70 -5.55
N THR A 34 10.59 1.08 -4.39
CA THR A 34 11.13 1.72 -3.19
C THR A 34 12.62 1.48 -2.99
N GLY A 35 13.20 0.53 -3.71
CA GLY A 35 14.56 0.09 -3.47
C GLY A 35 14.72 -0.76 -2.23
N LEU A 36 13.62 -1.18 -1.60
CA LEU A 36 13.63 -2.02 -0.41
C LEU A 36 13.60 -3.50 -0.81
N ARG A 37 14.01 -4.35 0.12
CA ARG A 37 13.83 -5.79 -0.05
C ARG A 37 12.36 -6.17 0.22
N VAL A 38 11.89 -7.24 -0.42
CA VAL A 38 10.51 -7.73 -0.23
C VAL A 38 10.21 -7.96 1.25
N GLU A 39 11.14 -8.54 1.99
CA GLU A 39 10.98 -8.78 3.43
C GLU A 39 10.73 -7.48 4.20
N THR A 40 11.46 -6.43 3.86
CA THR A 40 11.27 -5.11 4.47
C THR A 40 9.92 -4.52 4.10
N VAL A 41 9.48 -4.69 2.85
CA VAL A 41 8.16 -4.23 2.40
C VAL A 41 7.06 -4.93 3.21
N ILE A 42 7.13 -6.26 3.34
CA ILE A 42 6.14 -7.04 4.11
C ILE A 42 6.10 -6.56 5.56
N ARG A 43 7.25 -6.37 6.18
CA ARG A 43 7.36 -5.90 7.56
C ARG A 43 6.75 -4.49 7.72
N SER A 44 7.06 -3.60 6.78
CA SER A 44 6.53 -2.23 6.78
C SER A 44 5.02 -2.23 6.64
N ILE A 45 4.48 -3.05 5.76
CA ILE A 45 3.02 -3.17 5.54
C ILE A 45 2.35 -3.62 6.84
N LYS A 46 2.88 -4.64 7.50
CA LYS A 46 2.32 -5.13 8.77
C LYS A 46 2.37 -4.06 9.86
N SER A 47 3.46 -3.31 9.92
CA SER A 47 3.61 -2.22 10.88
C SER A 47 2.57 -1.13 10.64
N LEU A 48 2.34 -0.75 9.37
CA LEU A 48 1.36 0.27 9.00
C LEU A 48 -0.06 -0.22 9.26
N GLU A 49 -0.34 -1.49 9.02
CA GLU A 49 -1.63 -2.09 9.35
C GLU A 49 -1.90 -2.00 10.86
N LYS A 50 -0.91 -2.36 11.66
CA LYS A 50 -1.01 -2.33 13.12
C LYS A 50 -1.28 -0.92 13.64
N LYS A 51 -0.74 0.10 12.97
CA LYS A 51 -0.95 1.51 13.31
C LYS A 51 -2.28 2.05 12.80
N GLY A 52 -3.02 1.28 12.01
CA GLY A 52 -4.27 1.72 11.42
C GLY A 52 -4.09 2.57 10.16
N ALA A 53 -2.87 2.68 9.63
CA ALA A 53 -2.61 3.46 8.41
C ALA A 53 -3.02 2.71 7.14
N LEU A 54 -2.97 1.38 7.17
CA LEU A 54 -3.39 0.50 6.07
C LEU A 54 -4.35 -0.55 6.58
N VAL A 55 -5.19 -1.05 5.68
CA VAL A 55 -6.06 -2.20 5.95
C VAL A 55 -5.68 -3.32 4.99
N ILE A 56 -5.52 -4.53 5.50
CA ILE A 56 -5.28 -5.71 4.68
C ILE A 56 -6.51 -6.60 4.76
N ASP A 57 -7.11 -6.88 3.62
CA ASP A 57 -8.28 -7.75 3.53
C ASP A 57 -8.12 -8.64 2.31
N ASN A 58 -8.22 -9.96 2.52
CA ASN A 58 -8.13 -10.96 1.46
C ASN A 58 -6.86 -10.79 0.61
N ARG A 59 -5.71 -10.56 1.26
CA ARG A 59 -4.40 -10.33 0.64
C ARG A 59 -4.30 -9.04 -0.17
N LYS A 60 -5.31 -8.17 -0.08
CA LYS A 60 -5.30 -6.86 -0.73
C LYS A 60 -5.03 -5.78 0.29
N ILE A 61 -4.28 -4.78 -0.12
CA ILE A 61 -3.91 -3.65 0.73
C ILE A 61 -4.78 -2.47 0.36
N PHE A 62 -5.42 -1.87 1.38
CA PHE A 62 -6.28 -0.71 1.20
C PHE A 62 -5.72 0.48 1.98
N ARG A 63 -5.76 1.61 1.39
CA ARG A 63 -5.37 2.89 1.99
C ARG A 63 -6.62 3.79 2.05
#